data_dd992baf43e0ed3f843384f5cc1e1c47
#
_entry.id   dd992baf43e0ed3f843384f5cc1e1c47
#
_cell.length_a   1.000
_cell.length_b   1.000
_cell.length_c   1.000
_cell.angle_alpha   90.00
_cell.angle_beta   90.00
_cell.angle_gamma   90.00
#
_symmetry.space_group_name_H-M   'P 1'
#
loop_
_entity.id
_entity.type
_entity.pdbx_description
1 polymer ?
#
loop_
_entity_poly.entity_id
_entity_poly.type
_entity_poly.pdbx_seq_one_letter_code
_entity_poly.pdbx_strand_id
1 'polypeptide(L)'
;VEELIGKGSFASVYKVKKENESGTYVRALKHIVIPEKTQYLKIWNAMGKDTEKTEQYFENVFQETMQEIQLMHAFTENGVRNIVPCYENDVIRHENPKRYEIFLLMEYLTPLSVYISQNELVLNDVFELGIQILDALEICHENGVMHRDIKEENIFRNEKGVYKLGDFGVAKMLHGEESASSVKGTADYMAPEILQNKKSYNESVDLYSLGMVLYRIMN
;
A
#
# COMPACT_ATOMS: atom_id res chain seq x y z
N VAL A 1 -7.82 -19.23 6.48
CA VAL A 1 -8.21 -17.83 6.67
C VAL A 1 -8.93 -17.74 7.99
N GLU A 2 -8.51 -16.85 8.88
CA GLU A 2 -9.15 -16.66 10.19
C GLU A 2 -10.15 -15.49 10.15
N GLU A 3 -9.70 -14.32 9.67
CA GLU A 3 -10.45 -13.09 9.84
C GLU A 3 -10.16 -12.11 8.71
N LEU A 4 -11.15 -11.32 8.29
CA LEU A 4 -10.98 -10.15 7.44
C LEU A 4 -10.53 -8.97 8.34
N ILE A 5 -9.31 -8.48 8.14
CA ILE A 5 -8.70 -7.43 8.97
C ILE A 5 -8.65 -6.06 8.28
N GLY A 6 -8.88 -6.02 6.97
CA GLY A 6 -8.92 -4.78 6.20
C GLY A 6 -9.67 -4.96 4.89
N LYS A 7 -10.41 -3.92 4.51
CA LYS A 7 -11.09 -3.86 3.21
C LYS A 7 -10.93 -2.47 2.63
N GLY A 8 -10.20 -2.40 1.53
CA GLY A 8 -10.06 -1.21 0.70
C GLY A 8 -10.93 -1.28 -0.56
N SER A 9 -10.80 -0.27 -1.41
CA SER A 9 -11.54 -0.19 -2.68
C SER A 9 -11.15 -1.28 -3.69
N PHE A 10 -9.97 -1.90 -3.55
CA PHE A 10 -9.40 -2.82 -4.55
C PHE A 10 -8.76 -4.06 -3.94
N ALA A 11 -8.67 -4.08 -2.63
CA ALA A 11 -8.03 -5.17 -1.91
C ALA A 11 -8.78 -5.50 -0.63
N SER A 12 -8.76 -6.76 -0.28
CA SER A 12 -9.16 -7.27 1.02
C SER A 12 -7.94 -7.88 1.70
N VAL A 13 -7.76 -7.62 2.99
CA VAL A 13 -6.65 -8.18 3.76
C VAL A 13 -7.20 -9.12 4.82
N TYR A 14 -6.68 -10.32 4.85
CA TYR A 14 -7.09 -11.38 5.77
C TYR A 14 -5.95 -11.76 6.69
N LYS A 15 -6.26 -12.00 7.95
CA LYS A 15 -5.38 -12.73 8.85
C LYS A 15 -5.43 -14.20 8.50
N VAL A 16 -4.28 -14.80 8.24
CA VAL A 16 -4.16 -16.22 7.92
C VAL A 16 -3.21 -16.90 8.88
N LYS A 17 -3.52 -18.14 9.20
CA LYS A 17 -2.72 -18.95 10.09
C LYS A 17 -2.32 -20.24 9.38
N LYS A 18 -1.05 -20.59 9.47
CA LYS A 18 -0.49 -21.84 8.98
C LYS A 18 0.09 -22.60 10.15
N GLU A 19 -0.33 -23.82 10.32
CA GLU A 19 0.21 -24.76 11.30
C GLU A 19 1.01 -25.84 10.57
N ASN A 20 2.23 -26.08 11.02
CA ASN A 20 3.07 -27.19 10.56
C ASN A 20 3.88 -27.73 11.74
N GLU A 21 4.73 -28.74 11.48
CA GLU A 21 5.59 -29.37 12.50
C GLU A 21 6.55 -28.38 13.18
N SER A 22 6.87 -27.26 12.54
CA SER A 22 7.76 -26.20 13.08
C SER A 22 7.02 -25.17 13.93
N GLY A 23 5.67 -25.21 13.98
CA GLY A 23 4.85 -24.31 14.78
C GLY A 23 3.72 -23.62 14.03
N THR A 24 3.18 -22.59 14.67
CA THR A 24 2.10 -21.76 14.14
C THR A 24 2.64 -20.44 13.65
N TYR A 25 2.33 -20.10 12.41
CA TYR A 25 2.73 -18.85 11.78
C TYR A 25 1.49 -18.03 11.43
N VAL A 26 1.45 -16.77 11.89
CA VAL A 26 0.42 -15.79 11.54
C VAL A 26 0.96 -14.88 10.43
N ARG A 27 0.15 -14.64 9.41
CA ARG A 27 0.49 -13.79 8.25
C ARG A 27 -0.71 -12.92 7.87
N ALA A 28 -0.46 -11.90 7.07
CA ALA A 28 -1.48 -11.15 6.37
C ALA A 28 -1.53 -11.62 4.91
N LEU A 29 -2.72 -11.94 4.43
CA LEU A 29 -2.97 -12.26 3.02
C LEU A 29 -3.74 -11.12 2.39
N LYS A 30 -3.10 -10.36 1.52
CA LYS A 30 -3.74 -9.30 0.72
C LYS A 30 -4.21 -9.89 -0.60
N HIS A 31 -5.51 -9.77 -0.86
CA HIS A 31 -6.16 -10.19 -2.10
C HIS A 31 -6.57 -8.96 -2.90
N ILE A 32 -6.01 -8.80 -4.09
CA ILE A 32 -6.24 -7.69 -5.00
C ILE A 32 -6.98 -8.22 -6.21
N VAL A 33 -8.00 -7.50 -6.67
CA VAL A 33 -8.79 -7.84 -7.87
C VAL A 33 -8.70 -6.70 -8.88
N ILE A 34 -8.23 -7.01 -10.11
CA ILE A 34 -8.07 -6.04 -11.20
C ILE A 34 -8.79 -6.56 -12.45
N PRO A 35 -9.79 -5.85 -12.95
CA PRO A 35 -10.56 -4.82 -12.26
C PRO A 35 -11.61 -5.38 -11.30
N GLU A 36 -11.99 -4.61 -10.30
CA GLU A 36 -13.28 -4.81 -9.67
C GLU A 36 -14.42 -4.35 -10.60
N LYS A 37 -15.62 -4.92 -10.43
CA LYS A 37 -16.76 -4.66 -11.31
C LYS A 37 -17.13 -3.18 -11.42
N THR A 38 -17.08 -2.47 -10.32
CA THR A 38 -17.39 -1.02 -10.24
C THR A 38 -16.35 -0.19 -10.99
N GLN A 39 -15.07 -0.55 -10.89
CA GLN A 39 -13.98 0.08 -11.62
C GLN A 39 -14.09 -0.14 -13.11
N TYR A 40 -14.33 -1.39 -13.51
CA TYR A 40 -14.49 -1.70 -14.93
C TYR A 40 -15.54 -0.80 -15.57
N LEU A 41 -16.72 -0.68 -14.95
CA LEU A 41 -17.81 0.16 -15.47
C LEU A 41 -17.43 1.64 -15.54
N LYS A 42 -16.71 2.17 -14.54
CA LYS A 42 -16.24 3.56 -14.52
C LYS A 42 -15.28 3.84 -15.68
N ILE A 43 -14.26 3.02 -15.84
CA ILE A 43 -13.24 3.18 -16.89
C ILE A 43 -13.85 2.92 -18.27
N TRP A 44 -14.68 1.90 -18.41
CA TRP A 44 -15.39 1.61 -19.67
C TRP A 44 -16.24 2.79 -20.15
N ASN A 45 -16.97 3.46 -19.24
CA ASN A 45 -17.71 4.68 -19.59
C ASN A 45 -16.77 5.83 -19.96
N ALA A 46 -15.66 6.03 -19.23
CA ALA A 46 -14.66 7.05 -19.53
C ALA A 46 -13.96 6.83 -20.89
N MET A 47 -13.77 5.55 -21.26
CA MET A 47 -13.18 5.13 -22.55
C MET A 47 -14.21 5.12 -23.71
N GLY A 48 -15.39 5.73 -23.52
CA GLY A 48 -16.42 5.79 -24.56
C GLY A 48 -17.09 4.43 -24.84
N LYS A 49 -17.14 3.54 -23.85
CA LYS A 49 -17.67 2.17 -23.94
C LYS A 49 -16.86 1.24 -24.88
N ASP A 50 -15.59 1.55 -25.04
CA ASP A 50 -14.64 0.76 -25.83
C ASP A 50 -14.05 -0.34 -24.95
N THR A 51 -14.43 -1.59 -25.22
CA THR A 51 -14.00 -2.76 -24.44
C THR A 51 -12.50 -3.02 -24.59
N GLU A 52 -11.96 -2.92 -25.80
CA GLU A 52 -10.54 -3.20 -26.08
C GLU A 52 -9.61 -2.21 -25.37
N LYS A 53 -9.93 -0.90 -25.44
CA LYS A 53 -9.18 0.12 -24.69
C LYS A 53 -9.29 -0.07 -23.19
N THR A 54 -10.45 -0.47 -22.70
CA THR A 54 -10.68 -0.72 -21.28
C THR A 54 -9.85 -1.91 -20.78
N GLU A 55 -9.83 -3.00 -21.54
CA GLU A 55 -9.02 -4.19 -21.23
C GLU A 55 -7.53 -3.87 -21.28
N GLN A 56 -7.07 -3.11 -22.27
CA GLN A 56 -5.68 -2.68 -22.36
C GLN A 56 -5.27 -1.80 -21.18
N TYR A 57 -6.15 -0.89 -20.73
CA TYR A 57 -5.92 -0.10 -19.53
C TYR A 57 -5.67 -0.99 -18.29
N PHE A 58 -6.55 -1.98 -18.06
CA PHE A 58 -6.39 -2.87 -16.90
C PHE A 58 -5.22 -3.86 -17.02
N GLU A 59 -4.85 -4.23 -18.24
CA GLU A 59 -3.60 -4.97 -18.48
C GLU A 59 -2.39 -4.15 -18.05
N ASN A 60 -2.31 -2.87 -18.42
CA ASN A 60 -1.23 -1.99 -18.01
C ASN A 60 -1.17 -1.86 -16.48
N VAL A 61 -2.33 -1.63 -15.83
CA VAL A 61 -2.44 -1.58 -14.38
C VAL A 61 -1.95 -2.88 -13.72
N PHE A 62 -2.30 -4.03 -14.29
CA PHE A 62 -1.81 -5.32 -13.79
C PHE A 62 -0.30 -5.43 -13.91
N GLN A 63 0.30 -5.05 -15.05
CA GLN A 63 1.75 -5.11 -15.27
C GLN A 63 2.50 -4.18 -14.30
N GLU A 64 2.01 -2.97 -14.08
CA GLU A 64 2.55 -2.01 -13.12
C GLU A 64 2.49 -2.57 -11.70
N THR A 65 1.34 -3.17 -11.31
CA THR A 65 1.18 -3.85 -10.02
C THR A 65 2.21 -4.98 -9.84
N MET A 66 2.45 -5.76 -10.88
CA MET A 66 3.44 -6.85 -10.81
C MET A 66 4.87 -6.34 -10.68
N GLN A 67 5.22 -5.19 -11.29
CA GLN A 67 6.53 -4.55 -11.09
C GLN A 67 6.74 -4.10 -9.64
N GLU A 68 5.71 -3.52 -9.01
CA GLU A 68 5.79 -3.15 -7.59
C GLU A 68 5.96 -4.37 -6.68
N ILE A 69 5.24 -5.47 -6.96
CA ILE A 69 5.37 -6.71 -6.20
C ILE A 69 6.79 -7.28 -6.33
N GLN A 70 7.38 -7.25 -7.52
CA GLN A 70 8.77 -7.69 -7.73
C GLN A 70 9.75 -6.86 -6.89
N LEU A 71 9.52 -5.55 -6.79
CA LEU A 71 10.33 -4.67 -5.96
C LEU A 71 10.17 -5.00 -4.47
N MET A 72 8.94 -5.23 -4.00
CA MET A 72 8.70 -5.66 -2.61
C MET A 72 9.43 -6.97 -2.28
N HIS A 73 9.46 -7.92 -3.22
CA HIS A 73 10.24 -9.14 -3.06
C HIS A 73 11.73 -8.85 -2.96
N ALA A 74 12.27 -8.00 -3.83
CA ALA A 74 13.68 -7.61 -3.79
C ALA A 74 14.05 -6.96 -2.44
N PHE A 75 13.20 -6.09 -1.91
CA PHE A 75 13.40 -5.53 -0.56
C PHE A 75 13.37 -6.59 0.54
N THR A 76 12.48 -7.57 0.41
CA THR A 76 12.37 -8.68 1.37
C THR A 76 13.60 -9.57 1.33
N GLU A 77 14.08 -9.94 0.15
CA GLU A 77 15.27 -10.77 -0.05
C GLU A 77 16.55 -10.09 0.41
N ASN A 78 16.64 -8.77 0.23
CA ASN A 78 17.77 -7.96 0.71
C ASN A 78 17.68 -7.64 2.22
N GLY A 79 16.66 -8.13 2.92
CA GLY A 79 16.53 -7.97 4.37
C GLY A 79 16.22 -6.55 4.82
N VAL A 80 15.57 -5.74 3.97
CA VAL A 80 15.19 -4.36 4.31
C VAL A 80 14.24 -4.36 5.50
N ARG A 81 14.69 -3.77 6.61
CA ARG A 81 14.03 -3.93 7.91
C ARG A 81 12.74 -3.15 8.04
N ASN A 82 12.72 -1.92 7.51
CA ASN A 82 11.65 -0.94 7.74
C ASN A 82 10.62 -0.89 6.61
N ILE A 83 10.59 -1.91 5.75
CA ILE A 83 9.56 -2.15 4.76
C ILE A 83 8.80 -3.43 5.14
N VAL A 84 7.48 -3.45 4.90
CA VAL A 84 6.65 -4.64 5.13
C VAL A 84 7.08 -5.73 4.15
N PRO A 85 7.59 -6.88 4.62
CA PRO A 85 8.05 -7.94 3.73
C PRO A 85 6.89 -8.64 3.04
N CYS A 86 7.05 -8.90 1.75
CA CYS A 86 6.22 -9.79 0.95
C CYS A 86 6.95 -11.12 0.77
N TYR A 87 6.43 -12.19 1.37
CA TYR A 87 7.09 -13.48 1.37
C TYR A 87 6.80 -14.29 0.11
N GLU A 88 5.54 -14.29 -0.33
CA GLU A 88 5.05 -15.05 -1.47
C GLU A 88 3.95 -14.28 -2.19
N ASN A 89 3.81 -14.49 -3.47
CA ASN A 89 2.64 -14.05 -4.23
C ASN A 89 2.15 -15.14 -5.18
N ASP A 90 0.86 -15.08 -5.51
CA ASP A 90 0.24 -15.91 -6.54
C ASP A 90 -0.73 -15.06 -7.38
N VAL A 91 -0.96 -15.48 -8.62
CA VAL A 91 -1.79 -14.76 -9.59
C VAL A 91 -2.72 -15.74 -10.32
N ILE A 92 -4.02 -15.47 -10.22
CA ILE A 92 -5.04 -16.16 -11.02
C ILE A 92 -5.48 -15.23 -12.15
N ARG A 93 -5.38 -15.70 -13.39
CA ARG A 93 -5.83 -14.99 -14.59
C ARG A 93 -7.14 -15.59 -15.09
N HIS A 94 -8.13 -14.71 -15.32
CA HIS A 94 -9.42 -15.06 -15.91
C HIS A 94 -9.52 -14.42 -17.28
N GLU A 95 -9.93 -15.20 -18.29
CA GLU A 95 -10.02 -14.74 -19.67
C GLU A 95 -11.39 -14.14 -20.01
N ASN A 96 -12.46 -14.66 -19.44
CA ASN A 96 -13.83 -14.19 -19.73
C ASN A 96 -14.67 -14.06 -18.46
N PRO A 97 -14.90 -12.85 -17.95
CA PRO A 97 -14.28 -11.58 -18.36
C PRO A 97 -12.80 -11.52 -17.97
N LYS A 98 -12.00 -10.74 -18.68
CA LYS A 98 -10.58 -10.55 -18.38
C LYS A 98 -10.42 -9.90 -17.00
N ARG A 99 -9.78 -10.61 -16.07
CA ARG A 99 -9.62 -10.22 -14.68
C ARG A 99 -8.39 -10.90 -14.07
N TYR A 100 -7.74 -10.20 -13.16
CA TYR A 100 -6.58 -10.70 -12.42
C TYR A 100 -6.92 -10.72 -10.93
N GLU A 101 -6.63 -11.81 -10.26
CA GLU A 101 -6.64 -11.90 -8.81
C GLU A 101 -5.22 -12.14 -8.34
N ILE A 102 -4.72 -11.26 -7.48
CA ILE A 102 -3.35 -11.30 -6.96
C ILE A 102 -3.44 -11.53 -5.46
N PHE A 103 -2.68 -12.49 -4.98
CA PHE A 103 -2.57 -12.84 -3.57
C PHE A 103 -1.15 -12.54 -3.09
N LEU A 104 -1.00 -11.75 -2.02
CA LEU A 104 0.29 -11.42 -1.42
C LEU A 104 0.31 -11.94 0.01
N LEU A 105 1.28 -12.78 0.33
CA LEU A 105 1.52 -13.24 1.69
C LEU A 105 2.57 -12.36 2.36
N MET A 106 2.16 -11.62 3.39
CA MET A 106 2.98 -10.59 4.04
C MET A 106 3.11 -10.84 5.55
N GLU A 107 4.01 -10.11 6.21
CA GLU A 107 4.08 -10.07 7.68
C GLU A 107 2.74 -9.55 8.25
N TYR A 108 2.25 -10.21 9.31
CA TYR A 108 1.09 -9.72 10.04
C TYR A 108 1.55 -8.67 11.05
N LEU A 109 1.04 -7.45 10.91
CA LEU A 109 1.47 -6.28 11.65
C LEU A 109 0.27 -5.46 12.13
N THR A 110 0.48 -4.63 13.13
CA THR A 110 -0.53 -3.68 13.61
C THR A 110 -0.37 -2.35 12.88
N PRO A 111 -1.41 -1.83 12.19
CA PRO A 111 -1.38 -0.48 11.64
C PRO A 111 -1.12 0.56 12.74
N LEU A 112 -0.35 1.60 12.43
CA LEU A 112 -0.04 2.68 13.38
C LEU A 112 -1.32 3.37 13.87
N SER A 113 -2.30 3.58 13.00
CA SER A 113 -3.61 4.16 13.36
C SER A 113 -4.33 3.36 14.45
N VAL A 114 -4.25 2.02 14.39
CA VAL A 114 -4.80 1.14 15.42
C VAL A 114 -3.96 1.21 16.70
N TYR A 115 -2.64 1.21 16.57
CA TYR A 115 -1.74 1.24 17.71
C TYR A 115 -1.90 2.51 18.54
N ILE A 116 -1.93 3.69 17.90
CA ILE A 116 -2.10 4.99 18.61
C ILE A 116 -3.48 5.20 19.19
N SER A 117 -4.52 4.54 18.66
CA SER A 117 -5.86 4.59 19.26
C SER A 117 -5.94 3.89 20.62
N GLN A 118 -4.97 3.03 20.94
CA GLN A 118 -4.92 2.22 22.16
C GLN A 118 -3.73 2.54 23.06
N ASN A 119 -2.75 3.30 22.56
CA ASN A 119 -1.49 3.58 23.25
C ASN A 119 -1.08 5.04 23.02
N GLU A 120 -0.60 5.70 24.06
CA GLU A 120 0.08 6.98 23.93
C GLU A 120 1.54 6.74 23.52
N LEU A 121 2.00 7.52 22.54
CA LEU A 121 3.41 7.54 22.13
C LEU A 121 4.14 8.63 22.92
N VAL A 122 5.25 8.25 23.55
CA VAL A 122 6.17 9.23 24.12
C VAL A 122 7.05 9.82 23.03
N LEU A 123 7.65 10.98 23.29
CA LEU A 123 8.47 11.70 22.30
C LEU A 123 9.56 10.82 21.67
N ASN A 124 10.17 9.93 22.44
CA ASN A 124 11.18 9.01 21.92
C ASN A 124 10.60 8.02 20.90
N ASP A 125 9.37 7.53 21.09
CA ASP A 125 8.70 6.64 20.13
C ASP A 125 8.44 7.36 18.80
N VAL A 126 8.12 8.66 18.86
CA VAL A 126 7.90 9.50 17.67
C VAL A 126 9.20 9.72 16.91
N PHE A 127 10.33 9.93 17.58
CA PHE A 127 11.64 9.99 16.94
C PHE A 127 12.03 8.66 16.29
N GLU A 128 11.86 7.55 17.00
CA GLU A 128 12.12 6.21 16.45
C GLU A 128 11.27 5.90 15.23
N LEU A 129 9.97 6.25 15.28
CA LEU A 129 9.06 6.16 14.13
C LEU A 129 9.60 6.98 12.95
N GLY A 130 9.95 8.25 13.17
CA GLY A 130 10.46 9.13 12.13
C GLY A 130 11.71 8.58 11.48
N ILE A 131 12.72 8.18 12.27
CA ILE A 131 13.98 7.64 11.77
C ILE A 131 13.73 6.36 10.95
N GLN A 132 12.95 5.42 11.48
CA GLN A 132 12.74 4.12 10.84
C GLN A 132 11.95 4.24 9.52
N ILE A 133 11.01 5.20 9.42
CA ILE A 133 10.30 5.43 8.15
C ILE A 133 11.18 6.22 7.17
N LEU A 134 12.06 7.11 7.64
CA LEU A 134 13.06 7.76 6.77
C LEU A 134 14.03 6.74 6.17
N ASP A 135 14.50 5.76 6.95
CA ASP A 135 15.34 4.66 6.44
C ASP A 135 14.63 3.86 5.34
N ALA A 136 13.32 3.60 5.50
CA ALA A 136 12.52 2.95 4.47
C ALA A 136 12.39 3.81 3.21
N LEU A 137 12.16 5.12 3.37
CA LEU A 137 12.00 6.06 2.25
C LEU A 137 13.30 6.26 1.48
N GLU A 138 14.45 6.34 2.17
CA GLU A 138 15.77 6.40 1.54
C GLU A 138 15.96 5.26 0.56
N ILE A 139 15.72 4.01 1.00
CA ILE A 139 15.83 2.82 0.15
C ILE A 139 14.86 2.86 -1.03
N CYS A 140 13.60 3.30 -0.81
CA CYS A 140 12.63 3.43 -1.88
C CYS A 140 13.08 4.44 -2.93
N HIS A 141 13.50 5.63 -2.50
CA HIS A 141 13.91 6.73 -3.38
C HIS A 141 15.20 6.40 -4.15
N GLU A 142 16.17 5.74 -3.55
CA GLU A 142 17.37 5.22 -4.22
C GLU A 142 17.04 4.20 -5.32
N ASN A 143 15.93 3.48 -5.20
CA ASN A 143 15.40 2.57 -6.22
C ASN A 143 14.37 3.23 -7.17
N GLY A 144 14.25 4.56 -7.14
CA GLY A 144 13.37 5.33 -8.03
C GLY A 144 11.88 5.20 -7.70
N VAL A 145 11.54 4.79 -6.47
CA VAL A 145 10.16 4.56 -6.03
C VAL A 145 9.72 5.62 -5.04
N MET A 146 8.66 6.34 -5.37
CA MET A 146 7.94 7.22 -4.46
C MET A 146 6.73 6.49 -3.89
N HIS A 147 6.51 6.59 -2.57
CA HIS A 147 5.39 5.91 -1.91
C HIS A 147 4.04 6.59 -2.17
N ARG A 148 3.98 7.92 -2.11
CA ARG A 148 2.82 8.80 -2.44
C ARG A 148 1.56 8.62 -1.58
N ASP A 149 1.59 7.76 -0.57
CA ASP A 149 0.43 7.51 0.32
C ASP A 149 0.87 7.23 1.77
N ILE A 150 1.78 8.05 2.28
CA ILE A 150 2.24 7.94 3.67
C ILE A 150 1.16 8.52 4.59
N LYS A 151 0.67 7.66 5.48
CA LYS A 151 -0.33 7.94 6.50
C LYS A 151 -0.29 6.86 7.57
N GLU A 152 -0.95 7.06 8.70
CA GLU A 152 -0.92 6.13 9.83
C GLU A 152 -1.44 4.72 9.48
N GLU A 153 -2.34 4.59 8.50
CA GLU A 153 -2.86 3.31 8.06
C GLU A 153 -1.85 2.49 7.27
N ASN A 154 -0.87 3.14 6.62
CA ASN A 154 0.15 2.52 5.77
C ASN A 154 1.51 2.40 6.49
N ILE A 155 1.59 2.84 7.72
CA ILE A 155 2.71 2.56 8.62
C ILE A 155 2.27 1.47 9.59
N PHE A 156 3.13 0.49 9.80
CA PHE A 156 2.83 -0.67 10.61
C PHE A 156 3.88 -0.83 11.72
N ARG A 157 3.49 -1.49 12.81
CA ARG A 157 4.37 -1.79 13.93
C ARG A 157 4.30 -3.27 14.25
N ASN A 158 5.46 -3.89 14.43
CA ASN A 158 5.53 -5.27 14.90
C ASN A 158 5.57 -5.36 16.43
N GLU A 159 5.46 -6.57 16.96
CA GLU A 159 5.48 -6.84 18.41
C GLU A 159 6.80 -6.41 19.10
N LYS A 160 7.90 -6.30 18.34
CA LYS A 160 9.21 -5.86 18.84
C LYS A 160 9.39 -4.34 18.81
N GLY A 161 8.36 -3.58 18.42
CA GLY A 161 8.43 -2.13 18.36
C GLY A 161 9.06 -1.57 17.07
N VAL A 162 9.27 -2.39 16.05
CA VAL A 162 9.83 -1.93 14.76
C VAL A 162 8.72 -1.38 13.90
N TYR A 163 8.91 -0.17 13.38
CA TYR A 163 8.02 0.47 12.43
C TYR A 163 8.41 0.09 10.99
N LYS A 164 7.40 -0.14 10.16
CA LYS A 164 7.56 -0.57 8.77
C LYS A 164 6.58 0.16 7.86
N LEU A 165 7.08 0.62 6.72
CA LEU A 165 6.28 1.20 5.66
C LEU A 165 5.70 0.08 4.78
N GLY A 166 4.42 0.16 4.49
CA GLY A 166 3.72 -0.80 3.63
C GLY A 166 2.67 -0.13 2.76
N ASP A 167 1.96 -0.92 1.99
CA ASP A 167 0.95 -0.45 1.03
C ASP A 167 1.54 0.54 0.00
N PHE A 168 2.66 0.14 -0.62
CA PHE A 168 3.20 0.80 -1.79
C PHE A 168 2.10 0.91 -2.86
N GLY A 169 2.01 2.05 -3.44
CA GLY A 169 1.08 2.63 -4.41
C GLY A 169 0.19 1.79 -5.33
N VAL A 170 0.14 0.46 -5.22
CA VAL A 170 -0.74 -0.43 -6.01
C VAL A 170 -2.17 0.09 -6.12
N ALA A 171 -2.67 0.72 -5.06
CA ALA A 171 -4.01 1.29 -5.03
C ALA A 171 -4.11 2.64 -5.79
N LYS A 172 -3.04 3.42 -5.92
CA LYS A 172 -3.10 4.73 -6.59
C LYS A 172 -3.04 4.65 -8.10
N MET A 173 -2.33 3.67 -8.65
CA MET A 173 -2.33 3.41 -10.08
C MET A 173 -3.73 2.97 -10.57
N LEU A 174 -4.46 2.22 -9.75
CA LEU A 174 -5.84 1.82 -10.02
C LEU A 174 -6.83 3.00 -10.04
N HIS A 175 -6.46 4.15 -9.48
CA HIS A 175 -7.38 5.30 -9.41
C HIS A 175 -7.36 6.18 -10.64
N GLY A 176 -6.41 6.02 -11.59
CA GLY A 176 -6.28 6.85 -12.79
C GLY A 176 -6.89 8.23 -12.55
N GLU A 177 -6.08 9.23 -12.29
CA GLU A 177 -6.45 10.61 -12.05
C GLU A 177 -7.78 10.80 -11.28
N GLU A 178 -7.69 11.01 -9.95
CA GLU A 178 -8.68 11.68 -9.11
C GLU A 178 -10.15 11.21 -9.16
N SER A 179 -10.53 10.24 -8.34
CA SER A 179 -11.89 10.27 -7.85
C SER A 179 -11.92 11.08 -6.54
N ALA A 180 -12.60 12.22 -6.57
CA ALA A 180 -12.75 13.17 -5.47
C ALA A 180 -13.24 12.57 -4.12
N SER A 181 -13.69 11.30 -4.10
CA SER A 181 -14.19 10.62 -2.92
C SER A 181 -13.11 9.87 -2.12
N SER A 182 -12.00 9.45 -2.74
CA SER A 182 -10.84 8.88 -2.01
C SER A 182 -9.84 9.96 -1.56
N VAL A 183 -9.91 11.15 -2.16
CA VAL A 183 -9.05 12.31 -1.88
C VAL A 183 -9.28 12.86 -0.47
N LYS A 184 -10.51 12.76 0.09
CA LYS A 184 -10.89 13.53 1.29
C LYS A 184 -10.14 13.14 2.57
N GLY A 185 -9.76 11.87 2.76
CA GLY A 185 -8.99 11.44 3.93
C GLY A 185 -7.47 11.48 3.71
N THR A 186 -7.02 11.25 2.48
CA THR A 186 -5.59 11.24 2.12
C THR A 186 -5.06 12.65 1.84
N ALA A 187 -5.93 13.60 1.46
CA ALA A 187 -5.57 14.99 1.16
C ALA A 187 -4.86 15.70 2.33
N ASP A 188 -5.19 15.33 3.57
CA ASP A 188 -4.62 15.91 4.79
C ASP A 188 -3.10 15.66 4.93
N TYR A 189 -2.57 14.64 4.24
CA TYR A 189 -1.15 14.27 4.23
C TYR A 189 -0.44 14.70 2.95
N MET A 190 -1.20 15.10 1.91
CA MET A 190 -0.64 15.41 0.60
C MET A 190 0.16 16.70 0.60
N ALA A 191 1.31 16.65 -0.03
CA ALA A 191 2.11 17.85 -0.28
C ALA A 191 1.34 18.86 -1.16
N PRO A 192 1.49 20.18 -0.92
CA PRO A 192 0.73 21.20 -1.61
C PRO A 192 0.94 21.18 -3.13
N GLU A 193 2.11 20.78 -3.61
CA GLU A 193 2.40 20.63 -5.05
C GLU A 193 1.58 19.52 -5.71
N ILE A 194 1.22 18.46 -4.98
CA ILE A 194 0.30 17.41 -5.47
C ILE A 194 -1.11 17.98 -5.56
N LEU A 195 -1.57 18.68 -4.51
CA LEU A 195 -2.91 19.29 -4.46
C LEU A 195 -3.09 20.38 -5.55
N GLN A 196 -2.02 21.03 -5.95
CA GLN A 196 -2.01 22.04 -7.03
C GLN A 196 -1.88 21.44 -8.43
N ASN A 197 -1.93 20.11 -8.58
CA ASN A 197 -1.77 19.42 -9.87
C ASN A 197 -0.51 19.85 -10.65
N LYS A 198 0.61 20.08 -9.94
CA LYS A 198 1.88 20.36 -10.61
C LYS A 198 2.31 19.14 -11.41
N LYS A 199 2.64 19.35 -12.68
CA LYS A 199 3.02 18.28 -13.62
C LYS A 199 4.31 17.53 -13.25
N SER A 200 5.10 18.07 -12.31
CA SER A 200 6.32 17.44 -11.82
C SER A 200 6.48 17.70 -10.32
N TYR A 201 6.69 16.64 -9.56
CA TYR A 201 7.10 16.64 -8.17
C TYR A 201 8.16 15.54 -7.97
N ASN A 202 8.88 15.57 -6.88
CA ASN A 202 9.95 14.63 -6.55
C ASN A 202 9.66 13.94 -5.21
N GLU A 203 10.63 13.22 -4.69
CA GLU A 203 10.56 12.41 -3.46
C GLU A 203 10.19 13.24 -2.22
N SER A 204 10.35 14.57 -2.25
CA SER A 204 10.00 15.45 -1.12
C SER A 204 8.54 15.38 -0.71
N VAL A 205 7.65 14.92 -1.60
CA VAL A 205 6.22 14.71 -1.28
C VAL A 205 6.02 13.64 -0.20
N ASP A 206 6.85 12.61 -0.19
CA ASP A 206 6.81 11.56 0.85
C ASP A 206 7.33 12.10 2.19
N LEU A 207 8.36 12.93 2.17
CA LEU A 207 8.90 13.59 3.37
C LEU A 207 7.88 14.54 3.98
N TYR A 208 7.15 15.29 3.14
CA TYR A 208 6.04 16.15 3.61
C TYR A 208 4.95 15.32 4.29
N SER A 209 4.52 14.22 3.65
CA SER A 209 3.49 13.33 4.19
C SER A 209 3.91 12.70 5.52
N LEU A 210 5.18 12.28 5.65
CA LEU A 210 5.73 11.80 6.92
C LEU A 210 5.72 12.91 7.99
N GLY A 211 6.13 14.13 7.62
CA GLY A 211 6.06 15.29 8.52
C GLY A 211 4.65 15.54 9.06
N MET A 212 3.63 15.38 8.20
CA MET A 212 2.21 15.50 8.61
C MET A 212 1.79 14.39 9.57
N VAL A 213 2.23 13.14 9.35
CA VAL A 213 1.99 12.02 10.29
C VAL A 213 2.59 12.33 11.66
N LEU A 214 3.86 12.72 11.71
CA LEU A 214 4.56 13.03 12.96
C LEU A 214 3.92 14.23 13.69
N TYR A 215 3.54 15.27 12.94
CA TYR A 215 2.84 16.43 13.49
C TYR A 215 1.52 16.05 14.16
N ARG A 216 0.71 15.21 13.49
CA ARG A 216 -0.60 14.78 14.02
C ARG A 216 -0.50 13.90 15.26
N ILE A 217 0.53 13.08 15.35
CA ILE A 217 0.77 12.22 16.52
C ILE A 217 1.19 13.05 17.75
N MET A 218 1.86 14.18 17.52
CA MET A 218 2.35 15.06 18.61
C MET A 218 1.31 16.08 19.09
N ASN A 219 0.17 16.26 18.40
CA ASN A 219 -0.87 17.23 18.70
C ASN A 219 -2.25 16.58 18.81
#